data_5cedb4951bc661cf1ba484bbc6f600bf
#
_entry.id   5cedb4951bc661cf1ba484bbc6f600bf
#
_cell.length_a   1.000
_cell.length_b   1.000
_cell.length_c   1.000
_cell.angle_alpha   90.00
_cell.angle_beta   90.00
_cell.angle_gamma   90.00
#
_symmetry.space_group_name_H-M   'P 1'
#
loop_
_entity.id
_entity.type
_entity.pdbx_description
1 polymer ?
#
loop_
_entity_poly.entity_id
_entity_poly.type
_entity_poly.pdbx_seq_one_letter_code
_entity_poly.pdbx_strand_id
1 'polypeptide(L)'
;MDKQLNMWNLTKNKDNSADLILYGDIGDSWLDDVSSKNIANELKDLDVSTINLRINSGGGDVFAAIAISNLLKNHKANVIAHIDGLAASAATIITSACDKVIMPKNALFMIHNPWTVVGGEAKDMIKTAEQLDKVKNSIINTYKSKTNLEIEEISKLMDEETWLDPYEAKEKGFIDEISDEENIEVIENKLIVNSIALDFSKFKNSYNKKLKIKNEEEKIVNKEEIKNKYPELYEEIKNEGILQERTRIKEIDELGINNEIITNAKFVEILDVKDVAIKLIKDKSVNILEGDPKLENIKNSNKAIVNTLKDEDNDIRFSNMVLNSIKLLGGNK
;
A
#
# COMPACT_ATOMS: atom_id res chain seq x y z
N MET A 1 22.48 7.82 19.10
CA MET A 1 22.75 7.52 17.67
C MET A 1 22.25 6.10 17.46
N ASP A 2 21.00 5.98 17.08
CA ASP A 2 20.42 4.68 16.72
C ASP A 2 21.10 4.21 15.45
N LYS A 3 21.72 3.02 15.52
CA LYS A 3 22.20 2.33 14.34
C LYS A 3 20.99 2.08 13.46
N GLN A 4 20.90 2.79 12.34
CA GLN A 4 20.00 2.44 11.25
C GLN A 4 20.33 0.99 10.89
N LEU A 5 19.42 0.07 11.18
CA LEU A 5 19.55 -1.32 10.80
C LEU A 5 19.57 -1.35 9.27
N ASN A 6 20.71 -1.67 8.68
CA ASN A 6 20.78 -1.93 7.25
C ASN A 6 19.81 -3.08 6.95
N MET A 7 18.80 -2.80 6.11
CA MET A 7 17.78 -3.78 5.71
C MET A 7 18.28 -4.72 4.60
N TRP A 8 19.55 -4.63 4.29
CA TRP A 8 20.25 -5.58 3.41
C TRP A 8 21.53 -6.10 4.08
N ASN A 9 21.87 -7.34 3.80
CA ASN A 9 23.10 -7.97 4.33
C ASN A 9 23.57 -9.08 3.40
N LEU A 10 24.88 -9.20 3.23
CA LEU A 10 25.51 -10.32 2.55
C LEU A 10 26.37 -11.10 3.54
N THR A 11 26.15 -12.41 3.63
CA THR A 11 26.93 -13.31 4.47
C THR A 11 27.43 -14.48 3.66
N LYS A 12 28.76 -14.66 3.60
CA LYS A 12 29.36 -15.83 2.95
C LYS A 12 29.38 -17.04 3.88
N ASN A 13 28.83 -18.15 3.41
CA ASN A 13 28.72 -19.42 4.14
C ASN A 13 29.98 -20.32 3.91
N LYS A 14 30.14 -21.34 4.77
CA LYS A 14 31.23 -22.29 4.69
C LYS A 14 31.09 -23.30 3.53
N ASP A 15 29.89 -23.50 3.03
CA ASP A 15 29.53 -24.43 1.96
C ASP A 15 29.67 -23.85 0.54
N ASN A 16 30.44 -22.76 0.41
CA ASN A 16 30.59 -22.04 -0.85
C ASN A 16 29.28 -21.39 -1.37
N SER A 17 28.34 -21.06 -0.47
CA SER A 17 27.19 -20.24 -0.75
C SER A 17 27.29 -18.86 -0.08
N ALA A 18 26.37 -17.94 -0.44
CA ALA A 18 26.16 -16.69 0.27
C ALA A 18 24.68 -16.43 0.43
N ASP A 19 24.30 -15.85 1.57
CA ASP A 19 22.95 -15.36 1.83
C ASP A 19 22.94 -13.85 1.64
N LEU A 20 22.09 -13.38 0.70
CA LEU A 20 21.83 -11.97 0.42
C LEU A 20 20.43 -11.63 0.86
N ILE A 21 20.28 -10.75 1.85
CA ILE A 21 18.99 -10.30 2.37
C ILE A 21 18.65 -8.94 1.76
N LEU A 22 17.47 -8.80 1.14
CA LEU A 22 16.94 -7.57 0.59
C LEU A 22 15.53 -7.32 1.17
N TYR A 23 15.47 -6.58 2.28
CA TYR A 23 14.24 -6.25 2.97
C TYR A 23 14.02 -4.74 2.94
N GLY A 24 12.75 -4.29 2.82
CA GLY A 24 12.39 -2.88 2.80
C GLY A 24 12.33 -2.23 1.42
N ASP A 25 12.42 -0.92 1.37
CA ASP A 25 12.28 -0.12 0.14
C ASP A 25 13.56 -0.16 -0.71
N ILE A 26 13.41 -0.41 -2.01
CA ILE A 26 14.51 -0.49 -2.98
C ILE A 26 14.77 0.89 -3.58
N GLY A 27 16.02 1.35 -3.55
CA GLY A 27 16.42 2.61 -4.17
C GLY A 27 17.83 3.03 -3.79
N ASP A 28 18.30 4.12 -4.41
CA ASP A 28 19.62 4.71 -4.17
C ASP A 28 19.56 6.06 -3.43
N SER A 29 18.40 6.43 -2.89
CA SER A 29 18.23 7.58 -2.01
C SER A 29 18.74 7.25 -0.59
N TRP A 30 19.02 8.26 0.21
CA TRP A 30 19.45 8.10 1.61
C TRP A 30 18.33 7.56 2.55
N LEU A 31 17.08 7.56 2.05
CA LEU A 31 15.92 7.03 2.77
C LEU A 31 15.61 5.56 2.41
N ASP A 32 16.26 5.03 1.35
CA ASP A 32 15.97 3.69 0.87
C ASP A 32 16.80 2.66 1.64
N ASP A 33 16.20 1.49 1.86
CA ASP A 33 16.79 0.42 2.65
C ASP A 33 17.79 -0.43 1.83
N VAL A 34 17.53 -0.60 0.53
CA VAL A 34 18.27 -1.48 -0.37
C VAL A 34 18.83 -0.69 -1.55
N SER A 35 20.14 -0.40 -1.51
CA SER A 35 20.84 0.37 -2.54
C SER A 35 21.50 -0.51 -3.59
N SER A 36 21.28 -0.19 -4.87
CA SER A 36 21.93 -0.88 -6.00
C SER A 36 23.45 -0.77 -5.98
N LYS A 37 23.97 0.37 -5.51
CA LYS A 37 25.42 0.62 -5.39
C LYS A 37 26.07 -0.26 -4.33
N ASN A 38 25.37 -0.42 -3.19
CA ASN A 38 25.85 -1.27 -2.11
C ASN A 38 25.89 -2.74 -2.56
N ILE A 39 24.82 -3.22 -3.20
CA ILE A 39 24.75 -4.57 -3.74
C ILE A 39 25.83 -4.80 -4.80
N ALA A 40 26.09 -3.83 -5.69
CA ALA A 40 27.16 -3.93 -6.69
C ALA A 40 28.54 -4.11 -6.05
N ASN A 41 28.83 -3.37 -4.97
CA ASN A 41 30.10 -3.48 -4.26
C ASN A 41 30.27 -4.84 -3.59
N GLU A 42 29.22 -5.38 -2.99
CA GLU A 42 29.26 -6.70 -2.33
C GLU A 42 29.39 -7.85 -3.34
N LEU A 43 28.71 -7.77 -4.47
CA LEU A 43 28.76 -8.83 -5.49
C LEU A 43 30.07 -8.84 -6.31
N LYS A 44 30.78 -7.71 -6.38
CA LYS A 44 31.95 -7.53 -7.24
C LYS A 44 33.03 -8.57 -7.02
N ASP A 45 33.34 -8.82 -5.76
CA ASP A 45 34.45 -9.73 -5.35
C ASP A 45 33.91 -11.04 -4.74
N LEU A 46 32.57 -11.27 -4.86
CA LEU A 46 31.93 -12.46 -4.32
C LEU A 46 32.23 -13.68 -5.21
N ASP A 47 32.94 -14.62 -4.66
CA ASP A 47 33.25 -15.90 -5.29
C ASP A 47 32.56 -17.03 -4.52
N VAL A 48 31.41 -17.45 -5.03
CA VAL A 48 30.58 -18.53 -4.51
C VAL A 48 29.87 -19.26 -5.65
N SER A 49 29.39 -20.48 -5.38
CA SER A 49 28.62 -21.26 -6.34
C SER A 49 27.11 -20.94 -6.30
N THR A 50 26.62 -20.47 -5.16
CA THR A 50 25.17 -20.20 -4.95
C THR A 50 25.00 -18.92 -4.15
N ILE A 51 24.01 -18.09 -4.56
CA ILE A 51 23.50 -16.96 -3.81
C ILE A 51 22.05 -17.27 -3.43
N ASN A 52 21.75 -17.38 -2.13
CA ASN A 52 20.41 -17.44 -1.61
C ASN A 52 19.95 -15.99 -1.39
N LEU A 53 19.08 -15.51 -2.25
CA LEU A 53 18.49 -14.18 -2.15
C LEU A 53 17.21 -14.28 -1.31
N ARG A 54 17.21 -13.70 -0.11
CA ARG A 54 16.01 -13.56 0.73
C ARG A 54 15.39 -12.19 0.47
N ILE A 55 14.10 -12.17 0.06
CA ILE A 55 13.43 -10.94 -0.34
C ILE A 55 12.11 -10.77 0.41
N ASN A 56 11.92 -9.57 0.97
CA ASN A 56 10.70 -9.12 1.61
C ASN A 56 10.57 -7.61 1.41
N SER A 57 9.92 -7.20 0.29
CA SER A 57 9.95 -5.82 -0.18
C SER A 57 8.66 -5.43 -0.88
N GLY A 58 8.19 -4.23 -0.57
CA GLY A 58 7.12 -3.54 -1.29
C GLY A 58 7.55 -2.93 -2.63
N GLY A 59 8.83 -3.04 -3.00
CA GLY A 59 9.37 -2.44 -4.20
C GLY A 59 10.08 -1.11 -3.95
N GLY A 60 10.01 -0.18 -4.89
CA GLY A 60 10.68 1.12 -4.82
C GLY A 60 11.14 1.61 -6.18
N ASP A 61 12.38 2.09 -6.29
CA ASP A 61 12.94 2.62 -7.53
C ASP A 61 13.17 1.53 -8.58
N VAL A 62 12.53 1.70 -9.75
CA VAL A 62 12.59 0.74 -10.85
C VAL A 62 14.00 0.61 -11.41
N PHE A 63 14.77 1.71 -11.49
CA PHE A 63 16.11 1.68 -12.08
C PHE A 63 17.11 1.01 -11.14
N ALA A 64 17.00 1.22 -9.83
CA ALA A 64 17.77 0.49 -8.84
C ALA A 64 17.48 -1.01 -8.90
N ALA A 65 16.18 -1.38 -9.00
CA ALA A 65 15.80 -2.79 -9.14
C ALA A 65 16.32 -3.43 -10.43
N ILE A 66 16.25 -2.74 -11.57
CA ILE A 66 16.82 -3.22 -12.85
C ILE A 66 18.34 -3.38 -12.72
N ALA A 67 19.03 -2.45 -12.06
CA ALA A 67 20.47 -2.55 -11.84
C ALA A 67 20.82 -3.79 -11.00
N ILE A 68 20.13 -4.01 -9.87
CA ILE A 68 20.31 -5.20 -9.01
C ILE A 68 20.00 -6.49 -9.80
N SER A 69 18.88 -6.50 -10.53
CA SER A 69 18.48 -7.61 -11.40
C SER A 69 19.60 -8.00 -12.37
N ASN A 70 20.15 -7.02 -13.08
CA ASN A 70 21.24 -7.27 -14.02
C ASN A 70 22.54 -7.72 -13.35
N LEU A 71 22.87 -7.21 -12.16
CA LEU A 71 24.02 -7.64 -11.37
C LEU A 71 23.90 -9.12 -10.99
N LEU A 72 22.73 -9.53 -10.49
CA LEU A 72 22.47 -10.92 -10.12
C LEU A 72 22.49 -11.84 -11.35
N LYS A 73 21.81 -11.46 -12.44
CA LYS A 73 21.75 -12.23 -13.67
C LYS A 73 23.11 -12.44 -14.33
N ASN A 74 24.02 -11.47 -14.20
CA ASN A 74 25.38 -11.56 -14.75
C ASN A 74 26.39 -12.19 -13.79
N HIS A 75 25.99 -12.48 -12.55
CA HIS A 75 26.86 -13.17 -11.61
C HIS A 75 27.03 -14.65 -11.99
N LYS A 76 28.21 -15.21 -11.73
CA LYS A 76 28.51 -16.62 -12.08
C LYS A 76 27.83 -17.65 -11.18
N ALA A 77 27.39 -17.26 -9.99
CA ALA A 77 26.68 -18.12 -9.05
C ALA A 77 25.26 -18.40 -9.52
N ASN A 78 24.72 -19.55 -9.16
CA ASN A 78 23.31 -19.86 -9.28
C ASN A 78 22.52 -19.05 -8.22
N VAL A 79 21.58 -18.21 -8.64
CA VAL A 79 20.82 -17.32 -7.75
C VAL A 79 19.44 -17.90 -7.45
N ILE A 80 19.18 -18.21 -6.19
CA ILE A 80 17.91 -18.76 -5.72
C ILE A 80 17.22 -17.69 -4.86
N ALA A 81 16.09 -17.17 -5.36
CA ALA A 81 15.28 -16.22 -4.59
C ALA A 81 14.28 -16.96 -3.68
N HIS A 82 14.23 -16.54 -2.44
CA HIS A 82 13.22 -16.94 -1.44
C HIS A 82 12.39 -15.72 -1.10
N ILE A 83 11.09 -15.76 -1.40
CA ILE A 83 10.14 -14.72 -1.03
C ILE A 83 9.68 -15.01 0.38
N ASP A 84 10.09 -14.20 1.36
CA ASP A 84 9.81 -14.47 2.76
C ASP A 84 8.42 -14.03 3.21
N GLY A 85 7.77 -13.16 2.44
CA GLY A 85 6.42 -12.69 2.72
C GLY A 85 5.85 -11.86 1.59
N LEU A 86 6.65 -10.97 1.03
CA LEU A 86 6.22 -10.12 -0.06
C LEU A 86 7.32 -9.90 -1.09
N ALA A 87 6.97 -10.06 -2.35
CA ALA A 87 7.68 -9.46 -3.46
C ALA A 87 6.69 -8.63 -4.28
N ALA A 88 6.76 -7.30 -4.17
CA ALA A 88 5.84 -6.41 -4.89
C ALA A 88 6.59 -5.38 -5.74
N SER A 89 5.97 -4.97 -6.87
CA SER A 89 6.46 -3.88 -7.70
C SER A 89 7.92 -4.11 -8.15
N ALA A 90 8.82 -3.16 -7.89
CA ALA A 90 10.24 -3.25 -8.26
C ALA A 90 10.96 -4.51 -7.70
N ALA A 91 10.50 -5.06 -6.57
CA ALA A 91 11.07 -6.30 -6.03
C ALA A 91 10.86 -7.52 -6.95
N THR A 92 9.75 -7.55 -7.69
CA THR A 92 9.45 -8.62 -8.64
C THR A 92 10.36 -8.60 -9.89
N ILE A 93 10.91 -7.43 -10.21
CA ILE A 93 11.93 -7.29 -11.26
C ILE A 93 13.21 -8.03 -10.84
N ILE A 94 13.58 -7.92 -9.57
CA ILE A 94 14.77 -8.61 -9.02
C ILE A 94 14.54 -10.13 -9.00
N THR A 95 13.40 -10.60 -8.50
CA THR A 95 13.10 -12.04 -8.47
C THR A 95 13.07 -12.66 -9.87
N SER A 96 12.60 -11.89 -10.87
CA SER A 96 12.54 -12.36 -12.27
C SER A 96 13.91 -12.59 -12.92
N ALA A 97 15.00 -12.08 -12.32
CA ALA A 97 16.34 -12.31 -12.79
C ALA A 97 17.02 -13.55 -12.16
N CYS A 98 16.38 -14.17 -11.16
CA CYS A 98 16.92 -15.30 -10.45
C CYS A 98 16.67 -16.62 -11.19
N ASP A 99 17.61 -17.58 -11.06
CA ASP A 99 17.53 -18.88 -11.70
C ASP A 99 16.37 -19.70 -11.13
N LYS A 100 16.09 -19.57 -9.83
CA LYS A 100 14.97 -20.19 -9.16
C LYS A 100 14.29 -19.23 -8.20
N VAL A 101 12.96 -19.25 -8.13
CA VAL A 101 12.17 -18.46 -7.20
C VAL A 101 11.27 -19.39 -6.38
N ILE A 102 11.42 -19.32 -5.07
CA ILE A 102 10.68 -20.11 -4.08
C ILE A 102 9.81 -19.16 -3.27
N MET A 103 8.53 -19.51 -3.10
CA MET A 103 7.56 -18.68 -2.38
C MET A 103 6.73 -19.55 -1.43
N PRO A 104 6.61 -19.22 -0.13
CA PRO A 104 5.79 -19.96 0.80
C PRO A 104 4.30 -19.71 0.56
N LYS A 105 3.44 -20.63 1.03
CA LYS A 105 1.99 -20.62 0.80
C LYS A 105 1.29 -19.35 1.30
N ASN A 106 1.86 -18.68 2.27
CA ASN A 106 1.32 -17.50 2.93
C ASN A 106 1.97 -16.18 2.46
N ALA A 107 2.84 -16.20 1.44
CA ALA A 107 3.44 -15.00 0.85
C ALA A 107 2.58 -14.43 -0.29
N LEU A 108 2.93 -13.23 -0.74
CA LEU A 108 2.27 -12.54 -1.84
C LEU A 108 3.26 -12.04 -2.88
N PHE A 109 2.77 -11.99 -4.11
CA PHE A 109 3.48 -11.43 -5.24
C PHE A 109 2.60 -10.37 -5.92
N MET A 110 3.16 -9.20 -6.30
CA MET A 110 2.36 -8.16 -6.95
C MET A 110 3.12 -7.47 -8.06
N ILE A 111 2.45 -7.30 -9.18
CA ILE A 111 2.93 -6.52 -10.33
C ILE A 111 1.97 -5.42 -10.69
N HIS A 112 2.51 -4.26 -11.06
CA HIS A 112 1.76 -3.12 -11.53
C HIS A 112 2.58 -2.23 -12.47
N ASN A 113 1.94 -1.21 -13.04
CA ASN A 113 2.62 -0.22 -13.88
C ASN A 113 3.57 0.66 -13.07
N PRO A 114 4.68 1.12 -13.69
CA PRO A 114 5.52 2.15 -13.10
C PRO A 114 4.71 3.45 -12.95
N TRP A 115 4.97 4.17 -11.87
CA TRP A 115 4.31 5.43 -11.60
C TRP A 115 5.30 6.47 -11.10
N THR A 116 4.97 7.74 -11.25
CA THR A 116 5.76 8.86 -10.69
C THR A 116 4.87 10.04 -10.36
N VAL A 117 5.40 10.99 -9.61
CA VAL A 117 4.78 12.28 -9.35
C VAL A 117 5.55 13.33 -10.15
N VAL A 118 4.83 14.12 -10.96
CA VAL A 118 5.42 15.17 -11.79
C VAL A 118 4.62 16.45 -11.65
N GLY A 119 5.34 17.58 -11.61
CA GLY A 119 4.76 18.92 -11.70
C GLY A 119 5.43 19.68 -12.84
N GLY A 120 4.63 20.44 -13.61
CA GLY A 120 5.14 21.19 -14.76
C GLY A 120 4.03 21.64 -15.70
N GLU A 121 4.41 22.04 -16.91
CA GLU A 121 3.48 22.38 -17.99
C GLU A 121 2.91 21.10 -18.65
N ALA A 122 1.84 21.23 -19.42
CA ALA A 122 1.21 20.11 -20.14
C ALA A 122 2.21 19.27 -20.95
N LYS A 123 3.17 19.89 -21.61
CA LYS A 123 4.22 19.19 -22.37
C LYS A 123 5.12 18.31 -21.49
N ASP A 124 5.37 18.73 -20.23
CA ASP A 124 6.20 17.96 -19.30
C ASP A 124 5.44 16.71 -18.82
N MET A 125 4.14 16.83 -18.61
CA MET A 125 3.27 15.70 -18.27
C MET A 125 3.20 14.68 -19.42
N ILE A 126 3.00 15.14 -20.66
CA ILE A 126 3.00 14.26 -21.85
C ILE A 126 4.34 13.53 -21.99
N LYS A 127 5.46 14.25 -21.86
CA LYS A 127 6.79 13.66 -21.92
C LYS A 127 7.02 12.63 -20.82
N THR A 128 6.53 12.88 -19.61
CA THR A 128 6.62 11.94 -18.49
C THR A 128 5.79 10.69 -18.76
N ALA A 129 4.58 10.83 -19.31
CA ALA A 129 3.77 9.68 -19.70
C ALA A 129 4.49 8.80 -20.74
N GLU A 130 5.07 9.40 -21.79
CA GLU A 130 5.86 8.66 -22.80
C GLU A 130 7.10 7.96 -22.17
N GLN A 131 7.71 8.55 -21.15
CA GLN A 131 8.81 7.93 -20.42
C GLN A 131 8.34 6.72 -19.61
N LEU A 132 7.20 6.84 -18.91
CA LEU A 132 6.61 5.74 -18.15
C LEU A 132 6.24 4.56 -19.05
N ASP A 133 5.74 4.81 -20.27
CA ASP A 133 5.48 3.76 -21.26
C ASP A 133 6.76 3.00 -21.65
N LYS A 134 7.88 3.70 -21.82
CA LYS A 134 9.17 3.06 -22.09
C LYS A 134 9.67 2.23 -20.92
N VAL A 135 9.50 2.73 -19.69
CA VAL A 135 9.82 1.99 -18.47
C VAL A 135 8.93 0.75 -18.33
N LYS A 136 7.61 0.88 -18.58
CA LYS A 136 6.67 -0.24 -18.61
C LYS A 136 7.14 -1.34 -19.57
N ASN A 137 7.50 -0.97 -20.80
CA ASN A 137 7.98 -1.93 -21.80
C ASN A 137 9.28 -2.63 -21.36
N SER A 138 10.19 -1.95 -20.66
CA SER A 138 11.39 -2.55 -20.09
C SER A 138 11.05 -3.59 -19.01
N ILE A 139 10.09 -3.29 -18.14
CA ILE A 139 9.61 -4.20 -17.10
C ILE A 139 8.94 -5.44 -17.76
N ILE A 140 8.07 -5.22 -18.75
CA ILE A 140 7.42 -6.31 -19.50
C ILE A 140 8.46 -7.28 -20.08
N ASN A 141 9.54 -6.77 -20.68
CA ASN A 141 10.61 -7.61 -21.22
C ASN A 141 11.30 -8.45 -20.13
N THR A 142 11.45 -7.89 -18.92
CA THR A 142 11.98 -8.63 -17.78
C THR A 142 11.06 -9.78 -17.38
N TYR A 143 9.76 -9.52 -17.24
CA TYR A 143 8.78 -10.57 -16.91
C TYR A 143 8.62 -11.61 -18.03
N LYS A 144 8.66 -11.19 -19.31
CA LYS A 144 8.62 -12.12 -20.45
C LYS A 144 9.81 -13.09 -20.46
N SER A 145 10.98 -12.66 -19.95
CA SER A 145 12.15 -13.55 -19.84
C SER A 145 12.03 -14.59 -18.73
N LYS A 146 11.16 -14.40 -17.75
CA LYS A 146 10.92 -15.31 -16.62
C LYS A 146 9.67 -16.18 -16.82
N THR A 147 8.61 -15.59 -17.38
CA THR A 147 7.31 -16.23 -17.53
C THR A 147 7.09 -16.77 -18.94
N ASN A 148 6.09 -17.64 -19.11
CA ASN A 148 5.63 -18.10 -20.42
C ASN A 148 4.46 -17.25 -20.98
N LEU A 149 4.09 -16.14 -20.30
CA LEU A 149 2.99 -15.27 -20.68
C LEU A 149 3.32 -14.45 -21.93
N GLU A 150 2.31 -14.08 -22.70
CA GLU A 150 2.47 -13.14 -23.81
C GLU A 150 2.55 -11.70 -23.31
N ILE A 151 3.16 -10.82 -24.12
CA ILE A 151 3.40 -9.41 -23.77
C ILE A 151 2.10 -8.70 -23.39
N GLU A 152 1.03 -8.97 -24.14
CA GLU A 152 -0.30 -8.40 -23.94
C GLU A 152 -0.91 -8.84 -22.60
N GLU A 153 -0.69 -10.08 -22.21
CA GLU A 153 -1.16 -10.62 -20.93
C GLU A 153 -0.38 -10.00 -19.75
N ILE A 154 0.94 -9.91 -19.86
CA ILE A 154 1.77 -9.23 -18.86
C ILE A 154 1.34 -7.77 -18.73
N SER A 155 1.16 -7.05 -19.84
CA SER A 155 0.71 -5.66 -19.84
C SER A 155 -0.63 -5.51 -19.12
N LYS A 156 -1.59 -6.38 -19.40
CA LYS A 156 -2.91 -6.39 -18.75
C LYS A 156 -2.80 -6.61 -17.24
N LEU A 157 -2.02 -7.60 -16.81
CA LEU A 157 -1.79 -7.86 -15.37
C LEU A 157 -1.18 -6.64 -14.67
N MET A 158 -0.27 -5.92 -15.33
CA MET A 158 0.32 -4.70 -14.79
C MET A 158 -0.70 -3.55 -14.75
N ASP A 159 -1.54 -3.39 -15.78
CA ASP A 159 -2.58 -2.35 -15.85
C ASP A 159 -3.63 -2.51 -14.74
N GLU A 160 -3.92 -3.76 -14.36
CA GLU A 160 -4.89 -4.11 -13.33
C GLU A 160 -4.31 -4.11 -11.90
N GLU A 161 -2.99 -3.84 -11.72
CA GLU A 161 -2.30 -4.01 -10.44
C GLU A 161 -2.63 -5.38 -9.83
N THR A 162 -1.99 -6.41 -10.36
CA THR A 162 -2.37 -7.79 -10.05
C THR A 162 -1.59 -8.33 -8.86
N TRP A 163 -2.32 -8.73 -7.84
CA TRP A 163 -1.84 -9.48 -6.69
C TRP A 163 -2.02 -10.97 -6.93
N LEU A 164 -0.97 -11.74 -6.75
CA LEU A 164 -0.94 -13.17 -6.99
C LEU A 164 -0.65 -13.91 -5.68
N ASP A 165 -1.43 -14.94 -5.42
CA ASP A 165 -1.07 -15.96 -4.43
C ASP A 165 0.02 -16.89 -5.00
N PRO A 166 0.63 -17.79 -4.20
CA PRO A 166 1.71 -18.64 -4.66
C PRO A 166 1.29 -19.59 -5.80
N TYR A 167 0.05 -20.01 -5.83
CA TYR A 167 -0.47 -20.91 -6.87
C TYR A 167 -0.65 -20.17 -8.19
N GLU A 168 -1.25 -18.97 -8.15
CA GLU A 168 -1.40 -18.08 -9.31
C GLU A 168 -0.03 -17.64 -9.85
N ALA A 169 0.90 -17.27 -8.96
CA ALA A 169 2.26 -16.86 -9.34
C ALA A 169 3.03 -18.01 -10.02
N LYS A 170 2.86 -19.25 -9.54
CA LYS A 170 3.47 -20.44 -10.13
C LYS A 170 2.85 -20.79 -11.47
N GLU A 171 1.52 -20.76 -11.58
CA GLU A 171 0.79 -21.02 -12.83
C GLU A 171 1.25 -20.06 -13.94
N LYS A 172 1.45 -18.78 -13.58
CA LYS A 172 1.91 -17.75 -14.52
C LYS A 172 3.42 -17.76 -14.77
N GLY A 173 4.19 -18.57 -14.05
CA GLY A 173 5.63 -18.74 -14.22
C GLY A 173 6.47 -17.65 -13.55
N PHE A 174 5.92 -16.82 -12.65
CA PHE A 174 6.68 -15.86 -11.87
C PHE A 174 7.53 -16.53 -10.79
N ILE A 175 7.08 -17.67 -10.28
CA ILE A 175 7.82 -18.50 -9.32
C ILE A 175 7.93 -19.95 -9.81
N ASP A 176 8.93 -20.66 -9.29
CA ASP A 176 9.24 -22.03 -9.68
C ASP A 176 8.74 -23.07 -8.66
N GLU A 177 8.72 -22.71 -7.37
CA GLU A 177 8.39 -23.64 -6.28
C GLU A 177 7.57 -22.98 -5.19
N ILE A 178 6.62 -23.73 -4.63
CA ILE A 178 5.87 -23.34 -3.43
C ILE A 178 6.44 -24.12 -2.25
N SER A 179 6.90 -23.42 -1.22
CA SER A 179 7.39 -24.01 0.03
C SER A 179 6.32 -24.04 1.12
N ASP A 180 6.61 -24.70 2.25
CA ASP A 180 5.76 -24.67 3.43
C ASP A 180 5.77 -23.27 4.07
N GLU A 181 4.75 -23.02 4.92
CA GLU A 181 4.47 -21.69 5.46
C GLU A 181 5.56 -21.20 6.42
N GLU A 182 5.89 -19.90 6.32
CA GLU A 182 6.60 -19.15 7.35
C GLU A 182 5.60 -18.27 8.12
N ASN A 183 5.94 -17.82 9.34
CA ASN A 183 5.04 -16.99 10.16
C ASN A 183 4.84 -15.60 9.52
N ILE A 184 3.65 -15.35 9.00
CA ILE A 184 3.23 -14.07 8.45
C ILE A 184 1.99 -13.60 9.21
N GLU A 185 2.02 -12.35 9.66
CA GLU A 185 0.87 -11.68 10.26
C GLU A 185 0.48 -10.45 9.44
N VAL A 186 -0.82 -10.25 9.23
CA VAL A 186 -1.35 -9.04 8.61
C VAL A 186 -2.08 -8.23 9.66
N ILE A 187 -1.60 -7.03 9.95
CA ILE A 187 -2.22 -6.11 10.91
C ILE A 187 -2.55 -4.82 10.16
N GLU A 188 -3.84 -4.50 10.05
CA GLU A 188 -4.34 -3.34 9.29
C GLU A 188 -3.85 -3.36 7.83
N ASN A 189 -3.14 -2.30 7.38
CA ASN A 189 -2.53 -2.20 6.06
C ASN A 189 -1.03 -2.55 6.06
N LYS A 190 -0.59 -3.34 7.04
CA LYS A 190 0.81 -3.76 7.18
C LYS A 190 0.91 -5.27 7.18
N LEU A 191 1.79 -5.78 6.34
CA LEU A 191 2.22 -7.17 6.38
C LEU A 191 3.40 -7.26 7.34
N ILE A 192 3.28 -8.08 8.38
CA ILE A 192 4.38 -8.34 9.31
C ILE A 192 4.98 -9.69 8.97
N VAL A 193 6.22 -9.69 8.50
CA VAL A 193 6.97 -10.90 8.18
C VAL A 193 8.22 -10.92 9.04
N ASN A 194 8.38 -11.96 9.83
CA ASN A 194 9.52 -12.10 10.74
C ASN A 194 9.79 -10.82 11.56
N SER A 195 8.72 -10.20 12.10
CA SER A 195 8.73 -8.94 12.87
C SER A 195 9.04 -7.66 12.08
N ILE A 196 9.07 -7.71 10.74
CA ILE A 196 9.22 -6.53 9.88
C ILE A 196 7.86 -6.13 9.32
N ALA A 197 7.46 -4.87 9.53
CA ALA A 197 6.18 -4.34 9.04
C ALA A 197 6.36 -3.65 7.68
N LEU A 198 5.66 -4.12 6.65
CA LEU A 198 5.60 -3.52 5.31
C LEU A 198 4.29 -2.77 5.12
N ASP A 199 4.35 -1.53 4.66
CA ASP A 199 3.20 -0.65 4.46
C ASP A 199 2.63 -0.79 3.05
N PHE A 200 1.36 -1.22 2.94
CA PHE A 200 0.64 -1.39 1.67
C PHE A 200 -0.17 -0.16 1.25
N SER A 201 -0.19 0.90 2.01
CA SER A 201 -1.00 2.09 1.70
C SER A 201 -0.65 2.75 0.36
N LYS A 202 0.52 2.42 -0.19
CA LYS A 202 1.01 2.90 -1.50
C LYS A 202 0.26 2.31 -2.70
N PHE A 203 -0.47 1.20 -2.54
CA PHE A 203 -1.04 0.45 -3.66
C PHE A 203 -2.53 0.74 -3.84
N LYS A 204 -2.95 0.98 -5.10
CA LYS A 204 -4.32 1.38 -5.48
C LYS A 204 -5.37 0.34 -5.15
N ASN A 205 -5.07 -0.93 -5.40
CA ASN A 205 -5.94 -2.06 -5.12
C ASN A 205 -5.54 -2.69 -3.81
N SER A 206 -5.78 -1.95 -2.71
CA SER A 206 -5.41 -2.46 -1.41
C SER A 206 -5.90 -3.90 -1.21
N TYR A 207 -5.02 -4.70 -0.70
CA TYR A 207 -5.08 -6.09 -0.31
C TYR A 207 -6.44 -6.62 0.21
N ASN A 208 -7.25 -5.77 0.81
CA ASN A 208 -8.55 -6.10 1.40
C ASN A 208 -9.57 -6.71 0.41
N LYS A 209 -9.35 -6.66 -0.91
CA LYS A 209 -10.30 -7.18 -1.89
C LYS A 209 -10.03 -8.63 -2.30
N LYS A 210 -8.81 -9.16 -2.12
CA LYS A 210 -8.42 -10.52 -2.56
C LYS A 210 -8.00 -11.49 -1.45
N LEU A 211 -7.68 -11.03 -0.26
CA LEU A 211 -7.56 -11.92 0.88
C LEU A 211 -8.95 -12.37 1.38
N LYS A 212 -9.70 -13.00 0.50
CA LYS A 212 -10.40 -14.19 0.94
C LYS A 212 -9.33 -15.27 1.11
N ILE A 213 -8.53 -15.15 2.18
CA ILE A 213 -7.90 -16.31 2.77
C ILE A 213 -9.02 -17.34 2.81
N LYS A 214 -8.85 -18.47 2.19
CA LYS A 214 -9.59 -19.67 2.57
C LYS A 214 -9.19 -19.93 4.01
N ASN A 215 -9.80 -19.19 4.92
CA ASN A 215 -9.82 -19.59 6.31
C ASN A 215 -10.46 -20.97 6.30
N GLU A 216 -9.69 -21.96 6.69
CA GLU A 216 -10.27 -23.12 7.34
C GLU A 216 -11.32 -22.57 8.29
N GLU A 217 -12.60 -22.93 8.03
CA GLU A 217 -13.81 -22.56 8.75
C GLU A 217 -13.62 -21.38 9.73
N GLU A 218 -14.04 -20.17 9.34
CA GLU A 218 -14.24 -19.09 10.27
C GLU A 218 -15.02 -19.67 11.46
N LYS A 219 -14.33 -20.00 12.52
CA LYS A 219 -14.99 -20.05 13.82
C LYS A 219 -15.47 -18.64 14.05
N ILE A 220 -16.73 -18.41 13.73
CA ILE A 220 -17.42 -17.18 14.11
C ILE A 220 -17.34 -17.15 15.63
N VAL A 221 -16.31 -16.46 16.13
CA VAL A 221 -16.13 -16.22 17.55
C VAL A 221 -17.26 -15.27 17.92
N ASN A 222 -18.34 -15.81 18.48
CA ASN A 222 -19.47 -15.02 18.86
C ASN A 222 -19.16 -14.19 20.12
N LYS A 223 -19.90 -13.09 20.31
CA LYS A 223 -19.74 -12.16 21.44
C LYS A 223 -19.71 -12.86 22.81
N GLU A 224 -20.49 -13.90 22.98
CA GLU A 224 -20.57 -14.69 24.23
C GLU A 224 -19.28 -15.48 24.49
N GLU A 225 -18.67 -16.01 23.43
CA GLU A 225 -17.42 -16.75 23.52
C GLU A 225 -16.24 -15.84 23.89
N ILE A 226 -16.15 -14.64 23.31
CA ILE A 226 -15.14 -13.63 23.67
C ILE A 226 -15.33 -13.23 25.13
N LYS A 227 -16.56 -12.93 25.54
CA LYS A 227 -16.89 -12.50 26.90
C LYS A 227 -16.51 -13.55 27.93
N ASN A 228 -16.72 -14.84 27.62
CA ASN A 228 -16.46 -15.93 28.53
C ASN A 228 -14.98 -16.34 28.60
N LYS A 229 -14.29 -16.30 27.45
CA LYS A 229 -12.90 -16.76 27.31
C LYS A 229 -11.87 -15.67 27.57
N TYR A 230 -12.24 -14.40 27.27
CA TYR A 230 -11.38 -13.23 27.37
C TYR A 230 -12.15 -12.04 27.97
N PRO A 231 -12.61 -12.10 29.24
CA PRO A 231 -13.48 -11.08 29.82
C PRO A 231 -12.82 -9.69 29.90
N GLU A 232 -11.53 -9.62 30.19
CA GLU A 232 -10.79 -8.34 30.23
C GLU A 232 -10.71 -7.68 28.86
N LEU A 233 -10.34 -8.43 27.82
CA LEU A 233 -10.31 -7.96 26.43
C LEU A 233 -11.71 -7.52 25.94
N TYR A 234 -12.76 -8.25 26.34
CA TYR A 234 -14.13 -7.88 26.03
C TYR A 234 -14.52 -6.52 26.61
N GLU A 235 -14.20 -6.25 27.89
CA GLU A 235 -14.48 -4.96 28.51
C GLU A 235 -13.59 -3.84 27.93
N GLU A 236 -12.34 -4.13 27.55
CA GLU A 236 -11.47 -3.18 26.86
C GLU A 236 -12.05 -2.75 25.52
N ILE A 237 -12.38 -3.68 24.62
CA ILE A 237 -13.00 -3.41 23.30
C ILE A 237 -14.33 -2.65 23.47
N LYS A 238 -15.14 -3.02 24.43
CA LYS A 238 -16.41 -2.35 24.72
C LYS A 238 -16.20 -0.91 25.18
N ASN A 239 -15.26 -0.66 26.06
CA ASN A 239 -14.94 0.68 26.56
C ASN A 239 -14.34 1.56 25.46
N GLU A 240 -13.49 1.01 24.62
CA GLU A 240 -12.95 1.70 23.44
C GLU A 240 -14.06 2.09 22.46
N GLY A 241 -14.99 1.16 22.15
CA GLY A 241 -16.15 1.45 21.31
C GLY A 241 -17.06 2.54 21.91
N ILE A 242 -17.27 2.53 23.23
CA ILE A 242 -18.03 3.59 23.92
C ILE A 242 -17.33 4.94 23.81
N LEU A 243 -16.00 4.97 23.93
CA LEU A 243 -15.22 6.20 23.82
C LEU A 243 -15.26 6.77 22.40
N GLN A 244 -15.08 5.91 21.39
CA GLN A 244 -15.18 6.28 19.98
C GLN A 244 -16.55 6.87 19.65
N GLU A 245 -17.62 6.23 20.09
CA GLU A 245 -18.98 6.69 19.83
C GLU A 245 -19.29 8.03 20.54
N ARG A 246 -18.83 8.22 21.77
CA ARG A 246 -18.94 9.50 22.47
C ARG A 246 -18.18 10.62 21.76
N THR A 247 -17.00 10.32 21.22
CA THR A 247 -16.20 11.27 20.46
C THR A 247 -16.93 11.64 19.15
N ARG A 248 -17.45 10.66 18.41
CA ARG A 248 -18.22 10.87 17.20
C ARG A 248 -19.45 11.77 17.44
N ILE A 249 -20.25 11.47 18.47
CA ILE A 249 -21.41 12.28 18.82
C ILE A 249 -21.01 13.70 19.19
N LYS A 250 -19.94 13.85 19.96
CA LYS A 250 -19.43 15.18 20.35
C LYS A 250 -18.99 15.99 19.12
N GLU A 251 -18.27 15.40 18.18
CA GLU A 251 -17.86 16.06 16.95
C GLU A 251 -19.05 16.52 16.09
N ILE A 252 -20.13 15.71 16.04
CA ILE A 252 -21.37 16.09 15.36
C ILE A 252 -22.06 17.24 16.10
N ASP A 253 -22.06 17.26 17.45
CA ASP A 253 -22.62 18.34 18.26
C ASP A 253 -21.86 19.66 18.07
N GLU A 254 -20.53 19.59 17.90
CA GLU A 254 -19.67 20.75 17.65
C GLU A 254 -19.98 21.45 16.32
N LEU A 255 -20.73 20.84 15.40
CA LEU A 255 -21.23 21.52 14.21
C LEU A 255 -22.25 22.63 14.55
N GLY A 256 -22.83 22.62 15.76
CA GLY A 256 -23.70 23.68 16.25
C GLY A 256 -25.07 23.78 15.54
N ILE A 257 -25.45 22.78 14.77
CA ILE A 257 -26.67 22.72 13.99
C ILE A 257 -27.65 21.76 14.67
N ASN A 258 -28.86 22.22 14.92
CA ASN A 258 -29.90 21.39 15.52
C ASN A 258 -31.04 21.18 14.50
N ASN A 259 -31.03 20.04 13.82
CA ASN A 259 -32.06 19.64 12.88
C ASN A 259 -32.23 18.10 12.86
N GLU A 260 -33.19 17.62 12.08
CA GLU A 260 -33.50 16.19 11.96
C GLU A 260 -32.33 15.38 11.38
N ILE A 261 -31.53 15.94 10.46
CA ILE A 261 -30.36 15.29 9.88
C ILE A 261 -29.33 14.98 10.97
N ILE A 262 -29.07 15.94 11.86
CA ILE A 262 -28.15 15.77 12.99
C ILE A 262 -28.63 14.68 13.94
N THR A 263 -29.95 14.69 14.26
CA THR A 263 -30.55 13.70 15.15
C THR A 263 -30.47 12.29 14.56
N ASN A 264 -30.79 12.17 13.27
CA ASN A 264 -30.69 10.89 12.55
C ASN A 264 -29.27 10.39 12.45
N ALA A 265 -28.32 11.26 12.17
CA ALA A 265 -26.90 10.91 12.07
C ALA A 265 -26.30 10.41 13.39
N LYS A 266 -26.77 10.92 14.53
CA LYS A 266 -26.31 10.46 15.85
C LYS A 266 -26.89 9.11 16.25
N PHE A 267 -28.18 8.88 16.02
CA PHE A 267 -28.94 7.84 16.70
C PHE A 267 -29.60 6.81 15.76
N VAL A 268 -29.66 7.06 14.46
CA VAL A 268 -30.36 6.20 13.50
C VAL A 268 -29.43 5.65 12.45
N GLU A 269 -28.70 6.52 11.74
CA GLU A 269 -27.84 6.11 10.60
C GLU A 269 -26.37 5.89 10.99
N ILE A 270 -25.95 6.35 12.17
CA ILE A 270 -24.57 6.25 12.69
C ILE A 270 -23.55 6.78 11.67
N LEU A 271 -23.72 8.04 11.27
CA LEU A 271 -22.81 8.72 10.34
C LEU A 271 -21.66 9.38 11.09
N ASP A 272 -20.51 9.50 10.45
CA ASP A 272 -19.40 10.32 10.96
C ASP A 272 -19.67 11.83 10.69
N VAL A 273 -18.83 12.68 11.28
CA VAL A 273 -19.00 14.15 11.18
C VAL A 273 -18.85 14.66 9.74
N LYS A 274 -18.08 13.96 8.88
CA LYS A 274 -17.87 14.33 7.47
C LYS A 274 -19.08 14.02 6.63
N ASP A 275 -19.65 12.83 6.80
CA ASP A 275 -20.86 12.40 6.11
C ASP A 275 -22.06 13.27 6.49
N VAL A 276 -22.15 13.67 7.77
CA VAL A 276 -23.16 14.63 8.24
C VAL A 276 -23.00 15.99 7.55
N ALA A 277 -21.78 16.50 7.46
CA ALA A 277 -21.49 17.77 6.79
C ALA A 277 -21.89 17.72 5.31
N ILE A 278 -21.60 16.63 4.62
CA ILE A 278 -21.99 16.41 3.21
C ILE A 278 -23.53 16.36 3.08
N LYS A 279 -24.23 15.63 3.97
CA LYS A 279 -25.70 15.58 3.95
C LYS A 279 -26.32 16.96 4.17
N LEU A 280 -25.83 17.74 5.14
CA LEU A 280 -26.31 19.09 5.41
C LEU A 280 -26.16 20.02 4.20
N ILE A 281 -25.05 19.90 3.45
CA ILE A 281 -24.81 20.68 2.24
C ILE A 281 -25.77 20.26 1.11
N LYS A 282 -25.97 18.96 0.91
CA LYS A 282 -26.86 18.42 -0.14
C LYS A 282 -28.32 18.77 0.10
N ASP A 283 -28.75 18.80 1.35
CA ASP A 283 -30.13 19.08 1.72
C ASP A 283 -30.52 20.59 1.67
N LYS A 284 -29.57 21.48 1.40
CA LYS A 284 -29.77 22.94 1.39
C LYS A 284 -30.48 23.50 2.66
N SER A 285 -30.59 22.68 3.70
CA SER A 285 -31.30 23.03 4.95
C SER A 285 -30.47 23.94 5.87
N VAL A 286 -29.19 24.16 5.55
CA VAL A 286 -28.39 25.20 6.19
C VAL A 286 -28.58 26.48 5.41
N ASN A 287 -29.54 27.31 5.82
CA ASN A 287 -29.56 28.72 5.50
C ASN A 287 -28.32 29.36 6.15
N ILE A 288 -27.22 29.37 5.40
CA ILE A 288 -26.03 30.15 5.74
C ILE A 288 -26.50 31.59 5.78
N LEU A 289 -26.50 32.18 6.96
CA LEU A 289 -26.99 33.54 7.24
C LEU A 289 -26.51 34.49 6.14
N GLU A 290 -27.45 35.05 5.40
CA GLU A 290 -27.17 36.12 4.45
C GLU A 290 -26.74 37.35 5.22
N GLY A 291 -25.50 37.84 5.00
CA GLY A 291 -25.06 39.12 5.52
C GLY A 291 -23.64 39.22 6.09
N ASP A 292 -22.85 38.12 6.15
CA ASP A 292 -21.44 38.20 6.58
C ASP A 292 -20.52 38.31 5.35
N PRO A 293 -19.72 39.39 5.21
CA PRO A 293 -18.82 39.60 4.07
C PRO A 293 -17.73 38.52 3.92
N LYS A 294 -17.41 37.79 4.98
CA LYS A 294 -16.49 36.65 4.96
C LYS A 294 -17.10 35.42 4.27
N LEU A 295 -18.42 35.29 4.34
CA LEU A 295 -19.18 34.19 3.75
C LEU A 295 -19.45 34.38 2.25
N GLU A 296 -19.53 35.63 1.78
CA GLU A 296 -19.66 35.89 0.34
C GLU A 296 -18.41 35.51 -0.45
N ASN A 297 -17.24 35.67 0.12
CA ASN A 297 -15.98 35.18 -0.47
C ASN A 297 -15.90 33.65 -0.53
N ILE A 298 -16.47 32.96 0.48
CA ILE A 298 -16.55 31.49 0.48
C ILE A 298 -17.59 30.99 -0.53
N LYS A 299 -18.74 31.66 -0.68
CA LYS A 299 -19.77 31.37 -1.70
C LYS A 299 -19.18 31.49 -3.12
N ASN A 300 -18.37 32.50 -3.38
CA ASN A 300 -17.77 32.74 -4.70
C ASN A 300 -16.65 31.73 -4.99
N SER A 301 -15.86 31.33 -4.01
CA SER A 301 -14.86 30.24 -4.12
C SER A 301 -15.54 28.89 -4.36
N ASN A 302 -16.64 28.60 -3.66
CA ASN A 302 -17.37 27.32 -3.79
C ASN A 302 -18.12 27.19 -5.14
N LYS A 303 -18.57 28.28 -5.73
CA LYS A 303 -19.20 28.26 -7.07
C LYS A 303 -18.24 27.85 -8.18
N ALA A 304 -16.95 28.18 -8.04
CA ALA A 304 -15.89 27.74 -8.95
C ALA A 304 -15.52 26.27 -8.74
N ILE A 305 -15.59 25.76 -7.50
CA ILE A 305 -15.21 24.40 -7.11
C ILE A 305 -16.30 23.37 -7.48
N VAL A 306 -17.58 23.70 -7.33
CA VAL A 306 -18.71 22.79 -7.66
C VAL A 306 -18.76 22.46 -9.16
N ASN A 307 -18.21 23.32 -10.03
CA ASN A 307 -18.16 23.07 -11.46
C ASN A 307 -16.98 22.15 -11.89
N THR A 308 -16.04 21.84 -11.00
CA THR A 308 -14.85 21.01 -11.29
C THR A 308 -14.88 19.62 -10.66
N LEU A 309 -15.88 19.29 -9.84
CA LEU A 309 -15.93 18.02 -9.11
C LEU A 309 -16.68 16.94 -9.90
N LYS A 310 -15.95 16.03 -10.51
CA LYS A 310 -16.46 14.75 -11.06
C LYS A 310 -15.67 13.52 -10.61
N ASP A 311 -14.72 13.63 -9.68
CA ASP A 311 -13.87 12.52 -9.23
C ASP A 311 -13.88 12.35 -7.70
N GLU A 312 -13.92 11.09 -7.23
CA GLU A 312 -14.02 10.67 -5.83
C GLU A 312 -12.92 11.21 -4.89
N ASP A 313 -11.70 11.48 -5.39
CA ASP A 313 -10.60 12.06 -4.60
C ASP A 313 -10.82 13.53 -4.21
N ASN A 314 -11.70 14.21 -4.88
CA ASN A 314 -12.07 15.60 -4.59
C ASN A 314 -13.08 15.72 -3.43
N ASP A 315 -13.87 14.68 -3.18
CA ASP A 315 -14.85 14.66 -2.07
C ASP A 315 -14.17 14.73 -0.70
N ILE A 316 -13.01 14.10 -0.51
CA ILE A 316 -12.26 14.13 0.75
C ILE A 316 -11.65 15.52 1.02
N ARG A 317 -11.06 16.16 0.00
CA ARG A 317 -10.50 17.52 0.12
C ARG A 317 -11.59 18.55 0.37
N PHE A 318 -12.72 18.41 -0.31
CA PHE A 318 -13.90 19.27 -0.14
C PHE A 318 -14.47 19.12 1.27
N SER A 319 -14.65 17.90 1.77
CA SER A 319 -15.14 17.61 3.13
C SER A 319 -14.28 18.24 4.22
N ASN A 320 -12.95 18.14 4.09
CA ASN A 320 -11.99 18.74 5.03
C ASN A 320 -12.03 20.28 5.00
N MET A 321 -12.21 20.88 3.83
CA MET A 321 -12.33 22.34 3.67
C MET A 321 -13.66 22.85 4.27
N VAL A 322 -14.76 22.14 4.08
CA VAL A 322 -16.07 22.45 4.68
C VAL A 322 -16.03 22.31 6.20
N LEU A 323 -15.45 21.25 6.74
CA LEU A 323 -15.26 21.03 8.18
C LEU A 323 -14.45 22.16 8.82
N ASN A 324 -13.36 22.59 8.19
CA ASN A 324 -12.56 23.71 8.66
C ASN A 324 -13.33 25.03 8.59
N SER A 325 -14.15 25.23 7.58
CA SER A 325 -14.98 26.43 7.44
C SER A 325 -16.08 26.49 8.52
N ILE A 326 -16.72 25.36 8.83
CA ILE A 326 -17.73 25.23 9.87
C ILE A 326 -17.10 25.43 11.28
N LYS A 327 -15.92 24.86 11.54
CA LYS A 327 -15.18 25.05 12.80
C LYS A 327 -14.76 26.51 13.01
N LEU A 328 -14.41 27.23 11.95
CA LEU A 328 -14.07 28.66 12.00
C LEU A 328 -15.29 29.54 12.30
N LEU A 329 -16.50 29.10 11.92
CA LEU A 329 -17.76 29.83 12.16
C LEU A 329 -18.36 29.54 13.54
N GLY A 330 -18.09 28.37 14.14
CA GLY A 330 -18.56 27.98 15.48
C GLY A 330 -17.66 28.37 16.65
N GLY A 331 -16.47 28.91 16.39
CA GLY A 331 -15.43 29.14 17.40
C GLY A 331 -15.49 30.50 18.14
N ASN A 332 -16.57 31.27 18.06
CA ASN A 332 -16.78 32.49 18.85
C ASN A 332 -18.14 32.44 19.57
N LYS A 333 -18.17 31.71 20.68
CA LYS A 333 -19.02 32.04 21.85
C LYS A 333 -18.29 31.63 23.11
#